data_d2bd0079ecf0d304d18828b38d5513e0
#
_entry.id   d2bd0079ecf0d304d18828b38d5513e0
#
_cell.length_a   1.000
_cell.length_b   1.000
_cell.length_c   1.000
_cell.angle_alpha   90.00
_cell.angle_beta   90.00
_cell.angle_gamma   90.00
#
_symmetry.space_group_name_H-M   'P 1'
#
loop_
_entity.id
_entity.type
_entity.pdbx_description
1 polymer ?
#
loop_
_entity_poly.entity_id
_entity_poly.type
_entity_poly.pdbx_seq_one_letter_code
_entity_poly.pdbx_strand_id
1 'polypeptide(L)'
;MSALVKNGDIEFTKDQIRALADFWPVFANPKFVYETQDEVKEKKGVITMPSSSLSPEAKAFNKMIYQEGWVLDGFDWPEWTQTDEFKDLFSKLEALAKASSHQLAKLLTALTRKERFCDGTMASACSDGLLARITHRAGVLV
;
A
#
# COMPACT_ATOMS: atom_id res chain seq x y z
N MET A 1 23.91 2.08 4.00
CA MET A 1 23.94 1.92 5.45
C MET A 1 22.56 1.53 5.96
N SER A 2 22.51 0.46 6.69
CA SER A 2 21.25 0.01 7.24
C SER A 2 20.71 1.01 8.27
N ALA A 3 19.42 1.28 8.23
CA ALA A 3 18.79 2.11 9.22
C ALA A 3 18.94 1.49 10.60
N LEU A 4 19.31 2.29 11.58
CA LEU A 4 19.37 1.84 12.95
C LEU A 4 17.95 1.66 13.48
N VAL A 5 17.61 0.41 13.81
CA VAL A 5 16.32 0.10 14.38
C VAL A 5 16.42 0.29 15.89
N LYS A 6 15.82 1.36 16.40
CA LYS A 6 15.66 1.58 17.84
C LYS A 6 14.21 1.32 18.18
N ASN A 7 13.97 0.40 19.12
CA ASN A 7 12.62 0.06 19.57
C ASN A 7 11.68 -0.36 18.43
N GLY A 8 12.26 -0.95 17.37
CA GLY A 8 11.48 -1.38 16.22
C GLY A 8 11.19 -0.29 15.18
N ASP A 9 11.58 0.94 15.43
CA ASP A 9 11.33 2.04 14.50
C ASP A 9 12.41 2.10 13.43
N ILE A 10 11.99 2.24 12.19
CA ILE A 10 12.87 2.36 11.04
C ILE A 10 12.80 3.81 10.53
N GLU A 11 13.97 4.41 10.32
CA GLU A 11 14.04 5.72 9.70
C GLU A 11 14.24 5.57 8.20
N PHE A 12 13.36 6.19 7.43
CA PHE A 12 13.47 6.19 5.98
C PHE A 12 14.20 7.45 5.52
N THR A 13 15.00 7.31 4.46
CA THR A 13 15.67 8.45 3.86
C THR A 13 14.67 9.31 3.09
N LYS A 14 15.05 10.55 2.81
CA LYS A 14 14.22 11.44 1.99
C LYS A 14 13.95 10.85 0.61
N ASP A 15 14.93 10.15 0.03
CA ASP A 15 14.76 9.51 -1.27
C ASP A 15 13.72 8.39 -1.23
N GLN A 16 13.72 7.59 -0.17
CA GLN A 16 12.71 6.55 0.02
C GLN A 16 11.32 7.15 0.20
N ILE A 17 11.22 8.22 0.98
CA ILE A 17 9.95 8.91 1.23
C ILE A 17 9.46 9.57 -0.07
N ARG A 18 10.36 10.18 -0.84
CA ARG A 18 10.01 10.80 -2.12
C ARG A 18 9.51 9.76 -3.13
N ALA A 19 10.14 8.58 -3.15
CA ALA A 19 9.70 7.50 -4.03
C ALA A 19 8.26 7.11 -3.76
N LEU A 20 7.87 7.07 -2.48
CA LEU A 20 6.47 6.82 -2.09
C LEU A 20 5.57 8.00 -2.49
N ALA A 21 6.02 9.23 -2.23
CA ALA A 21 5.25 10.43 -2.53
C ALA A 21 4.99 10.62 -4.02
N ASP A 22 5.89 10.16 -4.86
CA ASP A 22 5.77 10.28 -6.32
C ASP A 22 4.55 9.57 -6.87
N PHE A 23 3.98 8.63 -6.13
CA PHE A 23 2.76 7.94 -6.54
C PHE A 23 1.48 8.68 -6.16
N TRP A 24 1.56 9.76 -5.41
CA TRP A 24 0.36 10.52 -5.04
C TRP A 24 -0.46 10.99 -6.25
N PRO A 25 0.14 11.56 -7.33
CA PRO A 25 -0.65 11.96 -8.49
C PRO A 25 -1.40 10.81 -9.14
N VAL A 26 -0.83 9.61 -9.06
CA VAL A 26 -1.46 8.40 -9.60
C VAL A 26 -2.71 8.06 -8.80
N PHE A 27 -2.58 7.93 -7.49
CA PHE A 27 -3.68 7.54 -6.62
C PHE A 27 -4.70 8.65 -6.40
N ALA A 28 -4.30 9.91 -6.56
CA ALA A 28 -5.20 11.05 -6.47
C ALA A 28 -6.07 11.22 -7.70
N ASN A 29 -5.72 10.57 -8.81
CA ASN A 29 -6.48 10.64 -10.05
C ASN A 29 -7.77 9.81 -9.91
N PRO A 30 -8.97 10.44 -10.00
CA PRO A 30 -10.23 9.70 -9.84
C PRO A 30 -10.48 8.68 -10.95
N LYS A 31 -9.76 8.78 -12.06
CA LYS A 31 -9.88 7.84 -13.18
C LYS A 31 -8.89 6.68 -13.08
N PHE A 32 -8.02 6.68 -12.07
CA PHE A 32 -7.05 5.62 -11.91
C PHE A 32 -7.72 4.31 -11.53
N VAL A 33 -7.33 3.23 -12.19
CA VAL A 33 -7.79 1.88 -11.89
C VAL A 33 -6.60 1.06 -11.39
N TYR A 34 -6.70 0.55 -10.17
CA TYR A 34 -5.63 -0.26 -9.57
C TYR A 34 -5.57 -1.65 -10.20
N GLU A 35 -6.72 -2.26 -10.39
CA GLU A 35 -6.83 -3.64 -10.87
C GLU A 35 -8.00 -3.73 -11.83
N THR A 36 -7.77 -4.41 -12.97
CA THR A 36 -8.81 -4.68 -13.94
C THR A 36 -9.12 -6.17 -13.94
N GLN A 37 -10.39 -6.51 -14.10
CA GLN A 37 -10.79 -7.90 -14.27
C GLN A 37 -10.86 -8.21 -15.76
N ASP A 38 -10.25 -9.31 -16.15
CA ASP A 38 -10.30 -9.76 -17.53
C ASP A 38 -11.70 -10.31 -17.82
N GLU A 39 -12.22 -10.00 -19.01
CA GLU A 39 -13.51 -10.50 -19.42
C GLU A 39 -13.46 -12.03 -19.61
N VAL A 40 -14.48 -12.70 -19.08
CA VAL A 40 -14.66 -14.14 -19.30
C VAL A 40 -15.11 -14.32 -20.73
N LYS A 41 -14.22 -14.80 -21.59
CA LYS A 41 -14.60 -15.18 -22.97
C LYS A 41 -14.93 -16.66 -23.00
N GLU A 42 -16.21 -16.94 -23.17
CA GLU A 42 -16.66 -18.29 -23.38
C GLU A 42 -16.29 -18.74 -24.80
N LYS A 43 -15.35 -19.67 -24.91
CA LYS A 43 -15.01 -20.31 -26.17
C LYS A 43 -15.38 -21.77 -26.13
N LYS A 44 -16.40 -22.15 -26.90
CA LYS A 44 -16.77 -23.56 -27.19
C LYS A 44 -16.84 -24.48 -25.95
N GLY A 45 -17.54 -24.05 -24.92
CA GLY A 45 -17.74 -24.83 -23.74
C GLY A 45 -16.58 -24.87 -22.76
N VAL A 46 -15.52 -24.07 -22.98
CA VAL A 46 -14.44 -23.91 -22.04
C VAL A 46 -14.74 -22.66 -21.21
N ILE A 47 -15.01 -22.85 -19.93
CA ILE A 47 -15.20 -21.75 -18.98
C ILE A 47 -13.83 -21.35 -18.48
N THR A 48 -13.37 -20.16 -18.87
CA THR A 48 -12.13 -19.59 -18.35
C THR A 48 -12.47 -18.80 -17.09
N MET A 49 -11.81 -19.12 -15.98
CA MET A 49 -11.98 -18.37 -14.74
C MET A 49 -11.58 -16.92 -14.96
N PRO A 50 -12.36 -15.95 -14.43
CA PRO A 50 -11.95 -14.55 -14.54
C PRO A 50 -10.64 -14.34 -13.81
N SER A 51 -9.67 -13.71 -14.50
CA SER A 51 -8.41 -13.31 -13.89
C SER A 51 -8.39 -11.81 -13.76
N SER A 52 -7.71 -11.33 -12.74
CA SER A 52 -7.50 -9.90 -12.54
C SER A 52 -6.05 -9.55 -12.83
N SER A 53 -5.84 -8.37 -13.42
CA SER A 53 -4.50 -7.87 -13.73
C SER A 53 -4.31 -6.49 -13.13
N LEU A 54 -3.16 -6.28 -12.50
CA LEU A 54 -2.81 -4.97 -11.96
C LEU A 54 -2.50 -4.01 -13.11
N SER A 55 -2.90 -2.75 -12.95
CA SER A 55 -2.49 -1.71 -13.88
C SER A 55 -0.97 -1.52 -13.84
N PRO A 56 -0.35 -0.95 -14.90
CA PRO A 56 1.10 -0.72 -14.90
C PRO A 56 1.57 0.11 -13.71
N GLU A 57 0.80 1.12 -13.31
CA GLU A 57 1.12 1.97 -12.16
C GLU A 57 1.04 1.18 -10.85
N ALA A 58 0.06 0.30 -10.71
CA ALA A 58 -0.07 -0.56 -9.53
C ALA A 58 1.11 -1.52 -9.42
N LYS A 59 1.54 -2.11 -10.54
CA LYS A 59 2.73 -2.97 -10.57
C LYS A 59 3.97 -2.20 -10.16
N ALA A 60 4.13 -0.99 -10.69
CA ALA A 60 5.28 -0.13 -10.37
C ALA A 60 5.27 0.25 -8.89
N PHE A 61 4.10 0.55 -8.33
CA PHE A 61 3.97 0.87 -6.92
C PHE A 61 4.37 -0.30 -6.04
N ASN A 62 3.86 -1.50 -6.32
CA ASN A 62 4.20 -2.69 -5.56
C ASN A 62 5.70 -2.99 -5.62
N LYS A 63 6.30 -2.86 -6.79
CA LYS A 63 7.74 -3.04 -6.95
C LYS A 63 8.52 -2.01 -6.13
N MET A 64 8.10 -0.75 -6.18
CA MET A 64 8.75 0.33 -5.45
C MET A 64 8.73 0.09 -3.93
N ILE A 65 7.58 -0.28 -3.36
CA ILE A 65 7.48 -0.46 -1.90
C ILE A 65 8.35 -1.62 -1.41
N TYR A 66 8.54 -2.66 -2.22
CA TYR A 66 9.47 -3.73 -1.88
C TYR A 66 10.93 -3.29 -2.03
N GLN A 67 11.26 -2.59 -3.11
CA GLN A 67 12.63 -2.13 -3.36
C GLN A 67 13.10 -1.10 -2.34
N GLU A 68 12.22 -0.21 -1.94
CA GLU A 68 12.56 0.90 -1.03
C GLU A 68 12.36 0.57 0.45
N GLY A 69 12.03 -0.69 0.75
CA GLY A 69 11.95 -1.14 2.13
C GLY A 69 10.68 -0.79 2.88
N TRP A 70 9.62 -0.39 2.16
CA TRP A 70 8.34 -0.06 2.78
C TRP A 70 7.56 -1.28 3.26
N VAL A 71 7.94 -2.48 2.81
CA VAL A 71 7.38 -3.74 3.29
C VAL A 71 8.35 -4.31 4.33
N LEU A 72 7.97 -4.24 5.59
CA LEU A 72 8.85 -4.61 6.71
C LEU A 72 8.95 -6.12 6.87
N ASP A 73 10.19 -6.61 7.00
CA ASP A 73 10.44 -8.01 7.30
C ASP A 73 10.38 -8.24 8.81
N GLY A 74 9.85 -9.41 9.20
CA GLY A 74 9.81 -9.78 10.61
C GLY A 74 8.84 -8.99 11.45
N PHE A 75 8.02 -8.15 10.82
CA PHE A 75 7.00 -7.37 11.52
C PHE A 75 5.74 -8.21 11.72
N ASP A 76 5.28 -8.29 12.97
CA ASP A 76 4.05 -9.03 13.30
C ASP A 76 2.83 -8.17 12.95
N TRP A 77 2.52 -8.11 11.66
CA TRP A 77 1.42 -7.30 11.17
C TRP A 77 0.03 -7.82 11.62
N PRO A 78 -0.22 -9.14 11.76
CA PRO A 78 -1.53 -9.56 12.26
C PRO A 78 -1.81 -9.07 13.67
N GLU A 79 -0.82 -9.10 14.55
CA GLU A 79 -0.98 -8.56 15.89
C GLU A 79 -1.15 -7.05 15.86
N TRP A 80 -0.36 -6.37 15.04
CA TRP A 80 -0.44 -4.91 14.91
C TRP A 80 -1.82 -4.45 14.44
N THR A 81 -2.48 -5.21 13.54
CA THR A 81 -3.82 -4.85 13.05
C THR A 81 -4.90 -4.92 14.13
N GLN A 82 -4.58 -5.51 15.28
CA GLN A 82 -5.49 -5.52 16.44
C GLN A 82 -5.31 -4.29 17.32
N THR A 83 -4.30 -3.48 17.08
CA THR A 83 -4.01 -2.30 17.92
C THR A 83 -4.86 -1.10 17.50
N ASP A 84 -5.01 -0.17 18.45
CA ASP A 84 -5.68 1.10 18.17
C ASP A 84 -4.92 1.93 17.16
N GLU A 85 -3.59 1.83 17.15
CA GLU A 85 -2.75 2.53 16.16
C GLU A 85 -3.18 2.19 14.74
N PHE A 86 -3.31 0.91 14.43
CA PHE A 86 -3.77 0.48 13.11
C PHE A 86 -5.18 0.98 12.81
N LYS A 87 -6.09 0.81 13.76
CA LYS A 87 -7.48 1.21 13.58
C LYS A 87 -7.61 2.70 13.31
N ASP A 88 -6.83 3.51 14.02
CA ASP A 88 -6.82 4.96 13.82
C ASP A 88 -6.23 5.34 12.47
N LEU A 89 -5.09 4.76 12.10
CA LEU A 89 -4.45 5.04 10.80
C LEU A 89 -5.34 4.63 9.63
N PHE A 90 -6.04 3.52 9.79
CA PHE A 90 -6.90 2.99 8.74
C PHE A 90 -8.20 3.79 8.56
N SER A 91 -8.79 4.25 9.66
CA SER A 91 -10.13 4.83 9.64
C SER A 91 -10.19 6.34 9.90
N LYS A 92 -9.16 6.92 10.53
CA LYS A 92 -9.18 8.35 10.87
C LYS A 92 -8.22 9.14 10.00
N LEU A 93 -8.76 10.11 9.26
CA LEU A 93 -7.96 11.00 8.41
C LEU A 93 -6.91 11.76 9.22
N GLU A 94 -7.26 12.20 10.42
CA GLU A 94 -6.36 12.97 11.28
C GLU A 94 -5.14 12.18 11.72
N ALA A 95 -5.33 10.91 12.05
CA ALA A 95 -4.23 10.05 12.47
C ALA A 95 -3.24 9.84 11.33
N LEU A 96 -3.75 9.60 10.13
CA LEU A 96 -2.92 9.39 8.96
C LEU A 96 -2.19 10.68 8.56
N ALA A 97 -2.85 11.83 8.72
CA ALA A 97 -2.24 13.12 8.42
C ALA A 97 -1.07 13.47 9.36
N LYS A 98 -0.94 12.77 10.47
CA LYS A 98 0.15 12.96 11.44
C LYS A 98 1.10 11.76 11.49
N ALA A 99 0.91 10.77 10.62
CA ALA A 99 1.68 9.54 10.65
C ALA A 99 3.17 9.78 10.35
N SER A 100 4.02 9.03 11.01
CA SER A 100 5.44 8.99 10.71
C SER A 100 5.71 8.06 9.54
N SER A 101 6.91 8.15 8.95
CA SER A 101 7.29 7.24 7.87
C SER A 101 7.23 5.78 8.32
N HIS A 102 7.63 5.50 9.55
CA HIS A 102 7.55 4.15 10.10
C HIS A 102 6.10 3.65 10.18
N GLN A 103 5.17 4.50 10.60
CA GLN A 103 3.75 4.15 10.63
C GLN A 103 3.19 3.89 9.23
N LEU A 104 3.62 4.67 8.25
CA LEU A 104 3.25 4.42 6.85
C LEU A 104 3.76 3.05 6.38
N ALA A 105 4.99 2.70 6.75
CA ALA A 105 5.57 1.40 6.41
C ALA A 105 4.80 0.25 7.06
N LYS A 106 4.41 0.39 8.32
CA LYS A 106 3.59 -0.62 8.99
C LYS A 106 2.26 -0.83 8.28
N LEU A 107 1.61 0.27 7.90
CA LEU A 107 0.33 0.21 7.21
C LEU A 107 0.46 -0.45 5.83
N LEU A 108 1.48 -0.06 5.06
CA LEU A 108 1.75 -0.65 3.75
C LEU A 108 2.07 -2.14 3.87
N THR A 109 2.84 -2.52 4.90
CA THR A 109 3.16 -3.92 5.15
C THR A 109 1.90 -4.73 5.43
N ALA A 110 1.04 -4.23 6.31
CA ALA A 110 -0.21 -4.91 6.65
C ALA A 110 -1.10 -5.10 5.43
N LEU A 111 -1.25 -4.06 4.62
CA LEU A 111 -2.06 -4.12 3.40
C LEU A 111 -1.48 -5.12 2.39
N THR A 112 -0.18 -5.05 2.16
CA THR A 112 0.50 -5.90 1.18
C THR A 112 0.48 -7.37 1.59
N ARG A 113 0.73 -7.65 2.86
CA ARG A 113 0.71 -9.03 3.36
C ARG A 113 -0.71 -9.59 3.39
N LYS A 114 -1.68 -8.77 3.76
CA LYS A 114 -3.08 -9.19 3.79
C LYS A 114 -3.61 -9.53 2.38
N GLU A 115 -3.10 -8.85 1.35
CA GLU A 115 -3.48 -9.12 -0.04
C GLU A 115 -3.26 -10.59 -0.42
N ARG A 116 -2.29 -11.26 0.17
CA ARG A 116 -2.01 -12.68 -0.09
C ARG A 116 -3.11 -13.60 0.40
N PHE A 117 -3.89 -13.15 1.39
CA PHE A 117 -4.97 -13.94 1.98
C PHE A 117 -6.35 -13.44 1.56
N CYS A 118 -6.44 -12.17 1.23
CA CYS A 118 -7.70 -11.51 0.86
C CYS A 118 -7.49 -10.71 -0.41
N ASP A 119 -7.76 -11.34 -1.55
CA ASP A 119 -7.62 -10.68 -2.85
C ASP A 119 -8.45 -9.40 -2.88
N GLY A 120 -7.88 -8.34 -3.41
CA GLY A 120 -8.55 -7.06 -3.53
C GLY A 120 -8.32 -6.11 -2.37
N THR A 121 -7.50 -6.49 -1.37
CA THR A 121 -7.18 -5.61 -0.24
C THR A 121 -6.55 -4.29 -0.72
N MET A 122 -5.56 -4.38 -1.60
CA MET A 122 -4.89 -3.19 -2.14
C MET A 122 -5.81 -2.38 -3.06
N ALA A 123 -6.61 -3.06 -3.87
CA ALA A 123 -7.58 -2.39 -4.74
C ALA A 123 -8.62 -1.64 -3.92
N SER A 124 -9.10 -2.23 -2.82
CA SER A 124 -10.02 -1.57 -1.89
C SER A 124 -9.37 -0.36 -1.22
N ALA A 125 -8.11 -0.49 -0.80
CA ALA A 125 -7.38 0.62 -0.20
C ALA A 125 -7.23 1.78 -1.19
N CYS A 126 -7.03 1.46 -2.46
CA CYS A 126 -6.98 2.46 -3.51
C CYS A 126 -8.34 3.14 -3.69
N SER A 127 -9.42 2.35 -3.79
CA SER A 127 -10.78 2.85 -3.99
C SER A 127 -11.26 3.72 -2.83
N ASP A 128 -10.87 3.35 -1.60
CA ASP A 128 -11.23 4.10 -0.39
C ASP A 128 -10.41 5.38 -0.22
N GLY A 129 -9.42 5.60 -1.08
CA GLY A 129 -8.53 6.75 -0.99
C GLY A 129 -7.40 6.61 0.01
N LEU A 130 -7.23 5.44 0.60
CA LEU A 130 -6.20 5.20 1.61
C LEU A 130 -4.79 5.34 1.01
N LEU A 131 -4.56 4.74 -0.17
CA LEU A 131 -3.25 4.84 -0.82
C LEU A 131 -2.94 6.28 -1.23
N ALA A 132 -3.94 7.04 -1.66
CA ALA A 132 -3.76 8.46 -1.96
C ALA A 132 -3.34 9.24 -0.71
N ARG A 133 -3.98 8.95 0.43
CA ARG A 133 -3.64 9.62 1.69
C ARG A 133 -2.25 9.24 2.19
N ILE A 134 -1.87 7.96 2.05
CA ILE A 134 -0.53 7.49 2.42
C ILE A 134 0.54 8.23 1.61
N THR A 135 0.38 8.29 0.30
CA THR A 135 1.34 8.95 -0.59
C THR A 135 1.35 10.46 -0.40
N HIS A 136 0.19 11.05 -0.11
CA HIS A 136 0.11 12.47 0.21
C HIS A 136 0.89 12.80 1.49
N ARG A 137 0.71 11.97 2.53
CA ARG A 137 1.45 12.15 3.78
C ARG A 137 2.96 12.04 3.56
N ALA A 138 3.39 11.10 2.73
CA ALA A 138 4.80 10.98 2.37
C ALA A 138 5.33 12.28 1.77
N GLY A 139 4.57 12.92 0.91
CA GLY A 139 4.94 14.21 0.33
C GLY A 139 5.11 15.32 1.37
N VAL A 140 4.33 15.28 2.43
CA VAL A 140 4.45 16.25 3.53
C VAL A 140 5.70 15.98 4.37
N LEU A 141 6.12 14.71 4.46
CA LEU A 141 7.29 14.31 5.26
C LEU A 141 8.63 14.59 4.57
N VAL A 142 8.63 14.80 3.27
CA VAL A 142 9.85 15.07 2.50
C VAL A 142 10.43 16.45 2.86
#